data_54e05379ce3463745fce383031c56e38
#
_entry.id   54e05379ce3463745fce383031c56e38
#
_cell.length_a   1.000
_cell.length_b   1.000
_cell.length_c   1.000
_cell.angle_alpha   90.00
_cell.angle_beta   90.00
_cell.angle_gamma   90.00
#
_symmetry.space_group_name_H-M   'P 1'
#
loop_
_entity.id
_entity.type
_entity.pdbx_description
1 polymer ?
#
loop_
_entity_poly.entity_id
_entity_poly.type
_entity_poly.pdbx_seq_one_letter_code
_entity_poly.pdbx_strand_id
1 'polypeptide(L)'
;GHCANESGTGAINAAKEAKVYATGDSYDQNDLAPDTILSSSVYHIPHVIELAFKTVVDGTFEGGIYQLGMADGAVSVAPYHNLESAVPDELKQRISDKIAAIESGAFEVPCDTKPRA
;
A
#
# COMPACT_ATOMS: atom_id res chain seq x y z
N GLY A 1 -0.50 -7.90 -9.71
CA GLY A 1 -1.34 -8.72 -8.85
C GLY A 1 -0.77 -8.80 -7.44
N HIS A 2 -1.64 -8.72 -6.45
CA HIS A 2 -1.26 -8.94 -5.06
C HIS A 2 -1.02 -10.44 -4.86
N CYS A 3 0.16 -10.82 -4.41
CA CYS A 3 0.55 -12.19 -4.14
C CYS A 3 1.24 -12.26 -2.79
N ALA A 4 0.82 -13.17 -1.93
CA ALA A 4 1.41 -13.34 -0.60
C ALA A 4 2.82 -13.94 -0.67
N ASN A 5 3.72 -13.43 0.17
CA ASN A 5 5.06 -13.95 0.42
C ASN A 5 5.88 -14.22 -0.85
N GLU A 6 6.42 -15.43 -0.96
CA GLU A 6 7.34 -15.85 -2.02
C GLU A 6 6.69 -15.87 -3.41
N SER A 7 5.36 -16.05 -3.50
CA SER A 7 4.64 -15.91 -4.76
C SER A 7 4.72 -14.50 -5.33
N GLY A 8 4.74 -13.47 -4.47
CA GLY A 8 4.96 -12.08 -4.86
C GLY A 8 6.35 -11.87 -5.42
N THR A 9 7.38 -12.42 -4.77
CA THR A 9 8.76 -12.38 -5.26
C THR A 9 8.90 -13.07 -6.62
N GLY A 10 8.20 -14.21 -6.81
CA GLY A 10 8.15 -14.91 -8.10
C GLY A 10 7.54 -14.03 -9.20
N ALA A 11 6.45 -13.33 -8.91
CA ALA A 11 5.82 -12.40 -9.86
C ALA A 11 6.75 -11.21 -10.23
N ILE A 12 7.47 -10.65 -9.26
CA ILE A 12 8.47 -9.59 -9.47
C ILE A 12 9.61 -10.10 -10.38
N ASN A 13 10.12 -11.29 -10.12
CA ASN A 13 11.17 -11.89 -10.94
C ASN A 13 10.71 -12.13 -12.38
N ALA A 14 9.49 -12.64 -12.57
CA ALA A 14 8.89 -12.80 -13.90
C ALA A 14 8.73 -11.46 -14.62
N ALA A 15 8.31 -10.39 -13.93
CA ALA A 15 8.23 -9.05 -14.50
C ALA A 15 9.60 -8.52 -14.92
N LYS A 16 10.63 -8.75 -14.10
CA LYS A 16 12.02 -8.39 -14.40
C LYS A 16 12.53 -9.11 -15.65
N GLU A 17 12.29 -10.41 -15.77
CA GLU A 17 12.66 -11.20 -16.96
C GLU A 17 11.91 -10.75 -18.19
N ALA A 18 10.63 -10.44 -18.07
CA ALA A 18 9.79 -9.92 -19.15
C ALA A 18 10.07 -8.46 -19.51
N LYS A 19 10.92 -7.75 -18.73
CA LYS A 19 11.22 -6.31 -18.88
C LYS A 19 9.97 -5.43 -18.84
N VAL A 20 9.04 -5.74 -17.95
CA VAL A 20 7.84 -4.96 -17.69
C VAL A 20 7.85 -4.45 -16.26
N TYR A 21 7.15 -3.34 -16.01
CA TYR A 21 7.05 -2.81 -14.65
C TYR A 21 6.12 -3.65 -13.76
N ALA A 22 6.42 -3.62 -12.46
CA ALA A 22 5.63 -4.23 -11.41
C ALA A 22 5.37 -3.23 -10.28
N THR A 23 4.41 -3.56 -9.42
CA THR A 23 4.20 -2.89 -8.13
C THR A 23 4.41 -3.89 -7.02
N GLY A 24 5.10 -3.46 -5.95
CA GLY A 24 5.28 -4.24 -4.74
C GLY A 24 4.10 -4.15 -3.78
N ASP A 25 4.13 -4.93 -2.72
CA ASP A 25 3.10 -5.01 -1.70
C ASP A 25 3.68 -5.27 -0.31
N SER A 26 2.94 -4.86 0.71
CA SER A 26 3.21 -5.03 2.14
C SER A 26 4.33 -4.16 2.71
N TYR A 27 5.42 -3.98 2.00
CA TYR A 27 6.54 -3.09 2.33
C TYR A 27 7.18 -2.55 1.04
N ASP A 28 8.08 -1.59 1.16
CA ASP A 28 8.82 -1.09 0.01
C ASP A 28 9.75 -2.17 -0.54
N GLN A 29 9.37 -2.76 -1.65
CA GLN A 29 10.07 -3.88 -2.29
C GLN A 29 11.07 -3.44 -3.36
N ASN A 30 11.38 -2.15 -3.47
CA ASN A 30 12.27 -1.62 -4.50
C ASN A 30 13.59 -2.40 -4.60
N ASP A 31 14.19 -2.76 -3.46
CA ASP A 31 15.49 -3.46 -3.40
C ASP A 31 15.48 -4.85 -4.07
N LEU A 32 14.30 -5.47 -4.24
CA LEU A 32 14.20 -6.77 -4.92
C LEU A 32 14.44 -6.64 -6.43
N ALA A 33 14.00 -5.53 -7.03
CA ALA A 33 14.17 -5.25 -8.46
C ALA A 33 14.05 -3.74 -8.73
N PRO A 34 15.13 -2.95 -8.46
CA PRO A 34 15.09 -1.48 -8.52
C PRO A 34 14.71 -0.88 -9.88
N ASP A 35 14.96 -1.61 -10.98
CA ASP A 35 14.64 -1.18 -12.35
C ASP A 35 13.30 -1.74 -12.85
N THR A 36 12.53 -2.39 -11.96
CA THR A 36 11.28 -3.07 -12.30
C THR A 36 10.12 -2.59 -11.44
N ILE A 37 10.35 -2.37 -10.13
CA ILE A 37 9.30 -1.99 -9.19
C ILE A 37 9.11 -0.48 -9.22
N LEU A 38 7.97 -0.04 -9.78
CA LEU A 38 7.61 1.39 -9.85
C LEU A 38 7.34 1.99 -8.47
N SER A 39 6.65 1.26 -7.63
CA SER A 39 6.27 1.65 -6.26
C SER A 39 5.72 0.43 -5.53
N SER A 40 5.41 0.57 -4.24
CA SER A 40 4.83 -0.50 -3.43
C SER A 40 3.72 0.05 -2.54
N SER A 41 2.70 -0.75 -2.26
CA SER A 41 1.82 -0.49 -1.12
C SER A 41 2.54 -0.89 0.17
N VAL A 42 2.56 0.00 1.15
CA VAL A 42 3.30 -0.20 2.41
C VAL A 42 2.31 -0.27 3.57
N TYR A 43 2.40 -1.34 4.38
CA TYR A 43 1.60 -1.51 5.59
C TYR A 43 2.43 -1.12 6.82
N HIS A 44 1.94 -0.13 7.57
CA HIS A 44 2.59 0.34 8.78
C HIS A 44 2.14 -0.47 9.99
N ILE A 45 2.45 -1.78 10.01
CA ILE A 45 2.04 -2.70 11.06
C ILE A 45 2.43 -2.24 12.47
N PRO A 46 3.65 -1.70 12.73
CA PRO A 46 3.97 -1.14 14.05
C PRO A 46 2.98 -0.06 14.49
N HIS A 47 2.62 0.86 13.59
CA HIS A 47 1.65 1.92 13.88
C HIS A 47 0.25 1.36 14.20
N VAL A 48 -0.20 0.35 13.44
CA VAL A 48 -1.47 -0.35 13.71
C VAL A 48 -1.48 -0.99 15.10
N ILE A 49 -0.36 -1.61 15.50
CA ILE A 49 -0.20 -2.20 16.85
C ILE A 49 -0.25 -1.10 17.92
N GLU A 50 0.43 0.03 17.70
CA GLU A 50 0.40 1.18 18.62
C GLU A 50 -1.01 1.74 18.79
N LEU A 51 -1.77 1.90 17.70
CA LEU A 51 -3.18 2.33 17.76
C LEU A 51 -4.02 1.37 18.60
N ALA A 52 -3.91 0.06 18.37
CA ALA A 52 -4.63 -0.95 19.14
C ALA A 52 -4.22 -0.92 20.63
N PHE A 53 -2.92 -0.85 20.90
CA PHE A 53 -2.40 -0.80 22.28
C PHE A 53 -2.89 0.45 23.04
N LYS A 54 -2.95 1.59 22.35
CA LYS A 54 -3.46 2.83 22.91
C LYS A 54 -4.89 2.70 23.42
N THR A 55 -5.79 2.03 22.69
CA THR A 55 -7.17 1.82 23.13
C THR A 55 -7.25 1.02 24.41
N VAL A 56 -6.34 0.04 24.61
CA VAL A 56 -6.25 -0.74 25.84
C VAL A 56 -5.79 0.12 27.02
N VAL A 57 -4.74 0.93 26.80
CA VAL A 57 -4.22 1.84 27.84
C VAL A 57 -5.25 2.90 28.23
N ASP A 58 -5.96 3.45 27.27
CA ASP A 58 -6.99 4.48 27.48
C ASP A 58 -8.30 3.88 28.05
N GLY A 59 -8.42 2.55 28.17
CA GLY A 59 -9.62 1.86 28.64
C GLY A 59 -10.81 1.93 27.69
N THR A 60 -10.55 2.22 26.41
CA THR A 60 -11.57 2.37 25.33
C THR A 60 -11.61 1.17 24.38
N PHE A 61 -10.84 0.11 24.69
CA PHE A 61 -10.80 -1.06 23.82
C PHE A 61 -12.16 -1.77 23.77
N GLU A 62 -12.64 -1.97 22.56
CA GLU A 62 -13.82 -2.78 22.26
C GLU A 62 -13.42 -3.92 21.32
N GLY A 63 -13.90 -5.14 21.57
CA GLY A 63 -13.67 -6.27 20.68
C GLY A 63 -14.42 -6.09 19.35
N GLY A 64 -13.72 -6.21 18.21
CA GLY A 64 -14.32 -6.01 16.89
C GLY A 64 -13.34 -6.12 15.75
N ILE A 65 -13.82 -5.82 14.54
CA ILE A 65 -12.99 -5.71 13.33
C ILE A 65 -12.77 -4.21 13.08
N TYR A 66 -11.51 -3.81 13.10
CA TYR A 66 -11.09 -2.44 12.81
C TYR A 66 -10.51 -2.40 11.40
N GLN A 67 -11.09 -1.57 10.54
CA GLN A 67 -10.60 -1.31 9.19
C GLN A 67 -9.81 -0.01 9.22
N LEU A 68 -8.49 -0.11 9.08
CA LEU A 68 -7.57 1.02 9.08
C LEU A 68 -6.98 1.20 7.67
N GLY A 69 -6.88 2.43 7.23
CA GLY A 69 -6.42 2.78 5.88
C GLY A 69 -5.38 3.90 5.87
N MET A 70 -5.29 4.60 4.74
CA MET A 70 -4.38 5.74 4.59
C MET A 70 -4.73 6.88 5.54
N ALA A 71 -6.02 7.16 5.74
CA ALA A 71 -6.47 8.21 6.65
C ALA A 71 -6.02 7.98 8.11
N ASP A 72 -5.80 6.72 8.49
CA ASP A 72 -5.34 6.32 9.81
C ASP A 72 -3.80 6.17 9.87
N GLY A 73 -3.10 6.43 8.77
CA GLY A 73 -1.67 6.18 8.67
C GLY A 73 -1.26 4.70 8.63
N ALA A 74 -2.21 3.79 8.45
CA ALA A 74 -1.97 2.34 8.43
C ALA A 74 -1.41 1.83 7.10
N VAL A 75 -1.65 2.57 6.01
CA VAL A 75 -1.21 2.24 4.65
C VAL A 75 -0.64 3.49 3.98
N SER A 76 0.42 3.31 3.21
CA SER A 76 0.97 4.37 2.34
C SER A 76 1.46 3.80 1.01
N VAL A 77 1.93 4.68 0.14
CA VAL A 77 2.56 4.35 -1.14
C VAL A 77 4.04 4.68 -1.06
N ALA A 78 4.90 3.73 -1.43
CA ALA A 78 6.35 3.93 -1.48
C ALA A 78 6.74 4.91 -2.60
N PRO A 79 7.89 5.61 -2.49
CA PRO A 79 8.42 6.45 -3.56
C PRO A 79 8.77 5.64 -4.81
N TYR A 80 8.92 6.33 -5.93
CA TYR A 80 9.27 5.71 -7.23
C TYR A 80 10.77 5.39 -7.37
N HIS A 81 11.60 5.81 -6.43
CA HIS A 81 13.04 5.56 -6.41
C HIS A 81 13.72 5.86 -7.77
N ASN A 82 14.47 4.88 -8.30
CA ASN A 82 15.18 5.01 -9.59
C ASN A 82 14.24 5.21 -10.79
N LEU A 83 12.96 4.86 -10.63
CA LEU A 83 11.97 4.94 -11.70
C LEU A 83 11.12 6.22 -11.65
N GLU A 84 11.53 7.20 -10.83
CA GLU A 84 10.87 8.51 -10.74
C GLU A 84 10.63 9.16 -12.11
N SER A 85 11.63 9.08 -13.01
CA SER A 85 11.52 9.64 -14.36
C SER A 85 10.68 8.80 -15.33
N ALA A 86 10.38 7.54 -15.00
CA ALA A 86 9.54 6.67 -15.81
C ALA A 86 8.04 6.94 -15.61
N VAL A 87 7.68 7.63 -14.53
CA VAL A 87 6.30 7.99 -14.23
C VAL A 87 6.03 9.43 -14.69
N PRO A 88 5.08 9.65 -15.63
CA PRO A 88 4.72 10.99 -16.08
C PRO A 88 4.26 11.89 -14.93
N ASP A 89 4.63 13.17 -14.96
CA ASP A 89 4.30 14.12 -13.88
C ASP A 89 2.79 14.30 -13.70
N GLU A 90 2.02 14.27 -14.79
CA GLU A 90 0.55 14.29 -14.72
C GLU A 90 0.00 13.10 -13.91
N LEU A 91 0.59 11.91 -14.10
CA LEU A 91 0.18 10.72 -13.35
C LEU A 91 0.56 10.81 -11.88
N LYS A 92 1.77 11.32 -11.57
CA LYS A 92 2.20 11.57 -10.19
C LYS A 92 1.25 12.52 -9.48
N GLN A 93 0.87 13.63 -10.14
CA GLN A 93 -0.07 14.59 -9.58
C GLN A 93 -1.43 13.95 -9.31
N ARG A 94 -1.99 13.20 -10.26
CA ARG A 94 -3.25 12.48 -10.08
C ARG A 94 -3.21 11.48 -8.93
N ILE A 95 -2.08 10.79 -8.73
CA ILE A 95 -1.88 9.86 -7.61
C ILE A 95 -1.82 10.64 -6.30
N SER A 96 -1.06 11.72 -6.24
CA SER A 96 -0.95 12.58 -5.06
C SER A 96 -2.31 13.17 -4.66
N ASP A 97 -3.07 13.70 -5.62
CA ASP A 97 -4.41 14.24 -5.38
C ASP A 97 -5.37 13.18 -4.85
N LYS A 98 -5.26 11.93 -5.37
CA LYS A 98 -6.07 10.81 -4.91
C LYS A 98 -5.71 10.39 -3.49
N ILE A 99 -4.42 10.33 -3.16
CA ILE A 99 -3.94 10.05 -1.80
C ILE A 99 -4.49 11.11 -0.84
N ALA A 100 -4.31 12.39 -1.15
CA ALA A 100 -4.81 13.49 -0.32
C ALA A 100 -6.34 13.45 -0.14
N ALA A 101 -7.09 13.07 -1.18
CA ALA A 101 -8.54 12.90 -1.09
C ALA A 101 -8.95 11.73 -0.17
N ILE A 102 -8.19 10.63 -0.17
CA ILE A 102 -8.42 9.49 0.74
C ILE A 102 -8.08 9.88 2.18
N GLU A 103 -6.92 10.50 2.41
CA GLU A 103 -6.45 10.91 3.74
C GLU A 103 -7.38 11.95 4.39
N SER A 104 -7.95 12.85 3.59
CA SER A 104 -8.90 13.84 4.09
C SER A 104 -10.34 13.33 4.23
N GLY A 105 -10.62 12.07 3.81
CA GLY A 105 -11.97 11.52 3.78
C GLY A 105 -12.87 12.08 2.65
N ALA A 106 -12.32 12.90 1.74
CA ALA A 106 -13.06 13.40 0.57
C ALA A 106 -13.33 12.30 -0.49
N PHE A 107 -12.59 11.22 -0.42
CA PHE A 107 -12.81 10.04 -1.25
C PHE A 107 -12.78 8.78 -0.36
N GLU A 108 -13.90 8.08 -0.32
CA GLU A 108 -14.02 6.79 0.34
C GLU A 108 -13.69 5.66 -0.65
N VAL A 109 -12.74 4.79 -0.27
CA VAL A 109 -12.39 3.62 -1.08
C VAL A 109 -13.51 2.58 -0.98
N PRO A 110 -14.20 2.22 -2.09
CA PRO A 110 -15.28 1.25 -2.03
C PRO A 110 -14.77 -0.12 -1.55
N CYS A 111 -15.39 -0.66 -0.52
CA CYS A 111 -15.09 -2.00 -0.01
C CYS A 111 -16.31 -2.91 -0.24
N ASP A 112 -16.18 -3.91 -1.11
CA ASP A 112 -17.20 -4.93 -1.30
C ASP A 112 -16.89 -6.12 -0.39
N THR A 113 -17.61 -6.19 0.72
CA THR A 113 -17.48 -7.27 1.71
C THR A 113 -18.37 -8.47 1.42
N LYS A 114 -19.15 -8.43 0.33
CA LYS A 114 -20.03 -9.55 -0.04
C LYS A 114 -19.22 -10.67 -0.70
N PRO A 115 -19.42 -11.93 -0.29
CA PRO A 115 -18.81 -13.05 -0.99
C PRO A 115 -19.24 -13.04 -2.46
N ARG A 116 -18.29 -13.10 -3.36
CA ARG A 116 -18.61 -13.34 -4.78
C ARG A 116 -19.03 -14.79 -4.93
N ALA A 117 -20.24 -14.99 -5.49
CA ALA A 117 -20.76 -16.32 -5.82
C ALA A 117 -19.91 -17.00 -6.90
#